data_ffdfc2ac5aadf1361c43d68143f424e0
#
_entry.id   ffdfc2ac5aadf1361c43d68143f424e0
#
_cell.length_a   1.000
_cell.length_b   1.000
_cell.length_c   1.000
_cell.angle_alpha   90.00
_cell.angle_beta   90.00
_cell.angle_gamma   90.00
#
_symmetry.space_group_name_H-M   'P 1'
#
loop_
_entity.id
_entity.type
_entity.pdbx_description
1 polymer ?
#
loop_
_entity_poly.entity_id
_entity_poly.type
_entity_poly.pdbx_seq_one_letter_code
_entity_poly.pdbx_strand_id
1 'polypeptide(L)'
;MKTMHLYRNLGMVAVGMMSMLATSCEEEIDNTASRNQSEIELTPSGEYIKLDESKPNETAFTLKWSTAHNFGEDYITTYKYEMQLIGSDVANIKEFDDDGEFLRSYTNKEMQDILVDYFGLTTSTIGEVLFTVTANFEGPRLMVPDIATATVKFKTYGPKQYKADNLYVGGTAVGDDNIKMTLKDETNRIYSYEGALVAGKINFPVDYADE
;
A
#
# COMPACT_ATOMS: atom_id res chain seq x y z
N MET A 1 20.82 70.83 19.50
CA MET A 1 19.38 70.53 19.42
C MET A 1 18.82 70.36 18.00
N LYS A 2 19.62 70.46 16.94
CA LYS A 2 19.18 70.30 15.54
C LYS A 2 19.34 68.89 14.93
N THR A 3 20.16 68.04 15.51
CA THR A 3 20.47 66.69 14.98
C THR A 3 19.44 65.65 15.37
N MET A 4 18.70 65.85 16.44
CA MET A 4 17.70 64.87 16.95
C MET A 4 16.43 64.79 16.10
N HIS A 5 16.06 65.88 15.39
CA HIS A 5 14.88 65.92 14.53
C HIS A 5 15.15 65.23 13.15
N LEU A 6 16.40 65.21 12.72
CA LEU A 6 16.76 64.57 11.44
C LEU A 6 16.63 63.04 11.48
N TYR A 7 17.05 62.41 12.61
CA TYR A 7 16.95 60.96 12.80
C TYR A 7 15.50 60.51 13.00
N ARG A 8 14.65 61.34 13.61
CA ARG A 8 13.24 61.02 13.83
C ARG A 8 12.46 61.04 12.49
N ASN A 9 12.80 61.93 11.59
CA ASN A 9 12.17 61.99 10.27
C ASN A 9 12.74 60.92 9.32
N LEU A 10 14.01 60.55 9.48
CA LEU A 10 14.62 59.43 8.70
C LEU A 10 14.05 58.09 9.10
N GLY A 11 13.78 57.88 10.41
CA GLY A 11 13.16 56.67 10.94
C GLY A 11 11.73 56.47 10.43
N MET A 12 10.92 57.57 10.36
CA MET A 12 9.56 57.48 9.81
C MET A 12 9.52 57.19 8.33
N VAL A 13 10.47 57.70 7.54
CA VAL A 13 10.54 57.42 6.10
C VAL A 13 10.96 55.97 5.87
N ALA A 14 11.88 55.43 6.68
CA ALA A 14 12.31 54.02 6.59
C ALA A 14 11.18 53.04 6.96
N VAL A 15 10.37 53.35 7.98
CA VAL A 15 9.21 52.53 8.38
C VAL A 15 8.10 52.62 7.34
N GLY A 16 7.90 53.81 6.73
CA GLY A 16 6.91 53.98 5.65
C GLY A 16 7.30 53.23 4.36
N MET A 17 8.59 53.12 4.02
CA MET A 17 9.04 52.35 2.87
C MET A 17 9.02 50.85 3.09
N MET A 18 9.22 50.34 4.32
CA MET A 18 9.07 48.93 4.62
C MET A 18 7.63 48.43 4.58
N SER A 19 6.67 49.30 4.86
CA SER A 19 5.25 48.90 4.80
C SER A 19 4.69 48.85 3.36
N MET A 20 5.38 49.42 2.38
CA MET A 20 4.97 49.30 0.98
C MET A 20 5.53 48.09 0.24
N LEU A 21 6.48 47.38 0.84
CA LEU A 21 7.03 46.14 0.27
C LEU A 21 6.27 44.88 0.71
N ALA A 22 5.36 44.99 1.65
CA ALA A 22 4.57 43.88 2.16
C ALA A 22 3.19 43.70 1.47
N THR A 23 2.84 44.57 0.51
CA THR A 23 1.54 44.48 -0.19
C THR A 23 1.63 44.02 -1.64
N SER A 24 2.77 43.45 -2.03
CA SER A 24 2.94 42.86 -3.35
C SER A 24 3.14 41.39 -3.23
N CYS A 25 2.08 40.63 -3.16
CA CYS A 25 1.81 39.26 -3.52
C CYS A 25 0.72 38.66 -2.62
N GLU A 26 -0.41 39.30 -2.52
CA GLU A 26 -1.67 38.60 -2.42
C GLU A 26 -2.25 38.51 -3.82
N GLU A 27 -1.63 37.77 -4.73
CA GLU A 27 -2.46 37.00 -5.62
C GLU A 27 -3.25 36.10 -4.68
N GLU A 28 -4.51 36.38 -4.52
CA GLU A 28 -5.46 35.40 -4.01
C GLU A 28 -5.25 34.15 -4.89
N ILE A 29 -4.43 33.21 -4.39
CA ILE A 29 -4.56 31.83 -4.80
C ILE A 29 -5.98 31.54 -4.36
N ASP A 30 -6.88 31.58 -5.32
CA ASP A 30 -8.26 31.15 -5.14
C ASP A 30 -8.20 29.67 -4.72
N ASN A 31 -7.97 29.48 -3.42
CA ASN A 31 -8.01 28.21 -2.75
C ASN A 31 -9.47 27.80 -2.64
N THR A 32 -10.17 27.80 -3.79
CA THR A 32 -11.44 27.15 -3.85
C THR A 32 -11.20 25.70 -3.49
N ALA A 33 -11.80 25.28 -2.40
CA ALA A 33 -11.75 23.92 -1.86
C ALA A 33 -12.13 22.84 -2.90
N SER A 34 -12.69 23.25 -4.02
CA SER A 34 -12.99 22.42 -5.18
C SER A 34 -11.76 21.96 -5.97
N ARG A 35 -10.58 22.58 -5.82
CA ARG A 35 -9.37 22.19 -6.54
C ARG A 35 -8.70 20.93 -6.01
N ASN A 36 -9.03 20.50 -4.80
CA ASN A 36 -8.40 19.38 -4.12
C ASN A 36 -9.34 18.17 -3.96
N GLN A 37 -10.53 18.24 -4.52
CA GLN A 37 -11.48 17.14 -4.42
C GLN A 37 -11.45 16.36 -5.73
N SER A 38 -10.89 15.14 -5.68
CA SER A 38 -10.95 14.22 -6.81
C SER A 38 -12.40 13.93 -7.16
N GLU A 39 -12.73 13.94 -8.46
CA GLU A 39 -14.05 13.50 -8.95
C GLU A 39 -14.12 11.99 -9.16
N ILE A 40 -12.98 11.29 -9.09
CA ILE A 40 -12.97 9.84 -9.21
C ILE A 40 -13.54 9.21 -7.95
N GLU A 41 -14.52 8.34 -8.10
CA GLU A 41 -15.08 7.51 -7.05
C GLU A 41 -14.75 6.03 -7.36
N LEU A 42 -14.06 5.35 -6.43
CA LEU A 42 -13.77 3.93 -6.52
C LEU A 42 -14.82 3.11 -5.79
N THR A 43 -15.37 2.11 -6.48
CA THR A 43 -16.39 1.20 -5.96
C THR A 43 -15.92 -0.25 -6.07
N PRO A 44 -15.34 -0.83 -5.02
CA PRO A 44 -15.02 -2.26 -4.96
C PRO A 44 -16.30 -3.09 -4.83
N SER A 45 -16.31 -4.31 -5.36
CA SER A 45 -17.43 -5.25 -5.24
C SER A 45 -17.63 -5.79 -3.82
N GLY A 46 -16.70 -5.55 -2.92
CA GLY A 46 -16.75 -5.90 -1.50
C GLY A 46 -15.51 -5.45 -0.76
N GLU A 47 -15.61 -5.33 0.55
CA GLU A 47 -14.50 -4.94 1.44
C GLU A 47 -13.66 -6.14 1.89
N TYR A 48 -14.25 -7.34 1.85
CA TYR A 48 -13.58 -8.60 2.19
C TYR A 48 -13.95 -9.68 1.19
N ILE A 49 -12.93 -10.23 0.52
CA ILE A 49 -13.06 -11.25 -0.51
C ILE A 49 -12.32 -12.50 -0.07
N LYS A 50 -13.03 -13.60 0.06
CA LYS A 50 -12.43 -14.92 0.26
C LYS A 50 -12.29 -15.58 -1.10
N LEU A 51 -11.05 -15.81 -1.53
CA LEU A 51 -10.76 -16.51 -2.79
C LEU A 51 -11.12 -18.00 -2.67
N ASP A 52 -11.64 -18.57 -3.76
CA ASP A 52 -12.14 -19.95 -3.82
C ASP A 52 -11.36 -20.77 -4.85
N GLU A 53 -10.57 -21.74 -4.36
CA GLU A 53 -9.76 -22.65 -5.19
C GLU A 53 -10.64 -23.55 -6.08
N SER A 54 -11.85 -23.88 -5.65
CA SER A 54 -12.75 -24.74 -6.42
C SER A 54 -13.36 -24.05 -7.64
N LYS A 55 -13.23 -22.71 -7.72
CA LYS A 55 -13.82 -21.84 -8.74
C LYS A 55 -12.79 -20.91 -9.39
N PRO A 56 -11.67 -21.42 -9.91
CA PRO A 56 -10.52 -20.61 -10.31
C PRO A 56 -10.84 -19.56 -11.37
N ASN A 57 -11.77 -19.86 -12.27
CA ASN A 57 -12.12 -19.00 -13.41
C ASN A 57 -13.37 -18.11 -13.16
N GLU A 58 -14.03 -18.24 -11.99
CA GLU A 58 -15.12 -17.33 -11.63
C GLU A 58 -14.55 -15.99 -11.14
N THR A 59 -15.26 -14.90 -11.47
CA THR A 59 -14.89 -13.55 -10.99
C THR A 59 -15.03 -13.50 -9.47
N ALA A 60 -13.91 -13.23 -8.81
CA ALA A 60 -13.86 -13.07 -7.36
C ALA A 60 -14.04 -11.62 -6.93
N PHE A 61 -13.49 -10.68 -7.72
CA PHE A 61 -13.42 -9.28 -7.36
C PHE A 61 -13.57 -8.39 -8.59
N THR A 62 -14.26 -7.28 -8.39
CA THR A 62 -14.41 -6.23 -9.40
C THR A 62 -14.21 -4.87 -8.75
N LEU A 63 -13.44 -4.01 -9.40
CA LEU A 63 -13.27 -2.61 -9.04
C LEU A 63 -13.80 -1.75 -10.18
N LYS A 64 -14.68 -0.81 -9.85
CA LYS A 64 -15.19 0.19 -10.79
C LYS A 64 -14.76 1.57 -10.34
N TRP A 65 -14.62 2.49 -11.29
CA TRP A 65 -14.44 3.90 -10.98
C TRP A 65 -15.20 4.80 -11.93
N SER A 66 -15.45 6.04 -11.50
CA SER A 66 -16.08 7.07 -12.30
C SER A 66 -15.05 7.81 -13.17
N THR A 67 -15.54 8.63 -14.08
CA THR A 67 -14.69 9.56 -14.83
C THR A 67 -14.09 10.62 -13.91
N ALA A 68 -12.91 11.12 -14.28
CA ALA A 68 -12.24 12.24 -13.65
C ALA A 68 -12.82 13.59 -14.11
N HIS A 69 -12.27 14.69 -13.61
CA HIS A 69 -12.60 16.05 -14.05
C HIS A 69 -12.51 16.19 -15.56
N ASN A 70 -13.46 16.91 -16.13
CA ASN A 70 -13.47 17.27 -17.53
C ASN A 70 -13.02 18.75 -17.68
N PHE A 71 -11.79 18.95 -18.13
CA PHE A 71 -11.23 20.30 -18.38
C PHE A 71 -11.46 20.79 -19.81
N GLY A 72 -12.27 20.10 -20.61
CA GLY A 72 -12.61 20.47 -21.99
C GLY A 72 -11.76 19.74 -23.04
N GLU A 73 -12.03 20.06 -24.31
CA GLU A 73 -11.47 19.36 -25.47
C GLU A 73 -9.95 19.56 -25.66
N ASP A 74 -9.37 20.57 -25.01
CA ASP A 74 -7.93 20.85 -25.08
C ASP A 74 -7.10 19.97 -24.13
N TYR A 75 -7.75 19.09 -23.35
CA TYR A 75 -7.10 18.19 -22.39
C TYR A 75 -7.31 16.74 -22.76
N ILE A 76 -6.22 15.98 -22.67
CA ILE A 76 -6.24 14.51 -22.78
C ILE A 76 -6.14 13.95 -21.36
N THR A 77 -7.09 13.09 -20.98
CA THR A 77 -7.08 12.40 -19.70
C THR A 77 -6.59 10.98 -19.88
N THR A 78 -5.59 10.60 -19.10
CA THR A 78 -5.06 9.23 -19.04
C THR A 78 -5.18 8.71 -17.63
N TYR A 79 -5.46 7.41 -17.48
CA TYR A 79 -5.66 6.77 -16.18
C TYR A 79 -4.52 5.82 -15.87
N LYS A 80 -4.02 5.90 -14.63
CA LYS A 80 -3.10 4.93 -14.05
C LYS A 80 -3.82 4.15 -12.96
N TYR A 81 -3.76 2.84 -13.02
CA TYR A 81 -4.32 1.95 -12.02
C TYR A 81 -3.21 1.18 -11.32
N GLU A 82 -3.24 1.12 -10.01
CA GLU A 82 -2.21 0.52 -9.17
C GLU A 82 -2.82 -0.36 -8.09
N MET A 83 -2.12 -1.43 -7.77
CA MET A 83 -2.35 -2.28 -6.59
C MET A 83 -1.11 -2.28 -5.71
N GLN A 84 -1.28 -2.21 -4.40
CA GLN A 84 -0.21 -2.36 -3.41
C GLN A 84 -0.69 -3.20 -2.23
N LEU A 85 0.08 -4.22 -1.85
CA LEU A 85 -0.16 -4.95 -0.61
C LEU A 85 0.31 -4.08 0.56
N ILE A 86 -0.59 -3.78 1.51
CA ILE A 86 -0.27 -2.98 2.70
C ILE A 86 0.67 -3.78 3.61
N GLY A 87 1.71 -3.11 4.11
CA GLY A 87 2.75 -3.74 4.93
C GLY A 87 3.88 -4.38 4.14
N SER A 88 3.81 -4.38 2.80
CA SER A 88 4.95 -4.71 1.94
C SER A 88 5.82 -3.48 1.67
N ASP A 89 7.06 -3.70 1.21
CA ASP A 89 7.94 -2.61 0.80
C ASP A 89 7.32 -1.77 -0.33
N VAL A 90 7.58 -0.46 -0.33
CA VAL A 90 7.04 0.52 -1.28
C VAL A 90 7.32 0.15 -2.75
N ALA A 91 8.36 -0.64 -3.00
CA ALA A 91 8.69 -1.15 -4.34
C ALA A 91 7.70 -2.20 -4.88
N ASN A 92 6.79 -2.69 -4.04
CA ASN A 92 5.84 -3.76 -4.40
C ASN A 92 4.51 -3.17 -4.87
N ILE A 93 4.55 -2.36 -5.92
CA ILE A 93 3.37 -1.80 -6.59
C ILE A 93 3.24 -2.47 -7.95
N LYS A 94 2.05 -2.97 -8.26
CA LYS A 94 1.69 -3.48 -9.58
C LYS A 94 0.90 -2.42 -10.32
N GLU A 95 1.48 -1.93 -11.42
CA GLU A 95 0.85 -0.95 -12.30
C GLU A 95 0.18 -1.65 -13.49
N PHE A 96 -0.85 -1.04 -14.01
CA PHE A 96 -1.58 -1.50 -15.18
C PHE A 96 -1.72 -0.36 -16.19
N ASP A 97 -1.63 -0.70 -17.46
CA ASP A 97 -1.81 0.26 -18.54
C ASP A 97 -3.26 0.79 -18.61
N ASP A 98 -3.38 2.04 -19.07
CA ASP A 98 -4.68 2.63 -19.41
C ASP A 98 -5.21 1.99 -20.68
N ASP A 99 -6.36 1.31 -20.58
CA ASP A 99 -7.07 0.69 -21.70
C ASP A 99 -8.41 1.39 -22.00
N GLY A 100 -8.67 2.54 -21.34
CA GLY A 100 -9.92 3.28 -21.46
C GLY A 100 -11.12 2.65 -20.78
N GLU A 101 -10.92 1.55 -20.02
CA GLU A 101 -11.96 0.87 -19.27
C GLU A 101 -12.02 1.40 -17.84
N PHE A 102 -13.24 1.64 -17.33
CA PHE A 102 -13.49 2.08 -15.94
C PHE A 102 -13.84 0.92 -15.02
N LEU A 103 -13.37 -0.27 -15.36
CA LEU A 103 -13.67 -1.51 -14.68
C LEU A 103 -12.47 -2.44 -14.74
N ARG A 104 -12.12 -3.04 -13.59
CA ARG A 104 -11.21 -4.19 -13.52
C ARG A 104 -11.91 -5.35 -12.86
N SER A 105 -11.81 -6.51 -13.46
CA SER A 105 -12.34 -7.76 -12.92
C SER A 105 -11.24 -8.79 -12.81
N TYR A 106 -11.23 -9.51 -11.70
CA TYR A 106 -10.24 -10.54 -11.40
C TYR A 106 -10.94 -11.83 -11.02
N THR A 107 -10.51 -12.92 -11.62
CA THR A 107 -10.92 -14.27 -11.21
C THR A 107 -10.26 -14.66 -9.89
N ASN A 108 -10.74 -15.74 -9.27
CA ASN A 108 -10.13 -16.29 -8.06
C ASN A 108 -8.65 -16.62 -8.27
N LYS A 109 -8.33 -17.24 -9.42
CA LYS A 109 -6.96 -17.61 -9.74
C LYS A 109 -6.07 -16.40 -10.00
N GLU A 110 -6.51 -15.43 -10.80
CA GLU A 110 -5.72 -14.23 -11.11
C GLU A 110 -5.39 -13.43 -9.86
N MET A 111 -6.37 -13.22 -8.98
CA MET A 111 -6.14 -12.51 -7.72
C MET A 111 -5.22 -13.31 -6.79
N GLN A 112 -5.38 -14.65 -6.72
CA GLN A 112 -4.48 -15.51 -5.96
C GLN A 112 -3.03 -15.40 -6.46
N ASP A 113 -2.82 -15.50 -7.78
CA ASP A 113 -1.49 -15.40 -8.39
C ASP A 113 -0.85 -14.03 -8.12
N ILE A 114 -1.63 -12.94 -8.19
CA ILE A 114 -1.15 -11.60 -7.84
C ILE A 114 -0.73 -11.53 -6.37
N LEU A 115 -1.55 -12.04 -5.46
CA LEU A 115 -1.28 -11.96 -4.03
C LEU A 115 -0.09 -12.83 -3.60
N VAL A 116 -0.02 -14.07 -4.12
CA VAL A 116 0.99 -15.05 -3.70
C VAL A 116 2.27 -14.90 -4.51
N ASP A 117 2.18 -14.91 -5.85
CA ASP A 117 3.35 -14.97 -6.71
C ASP A 117 4.01 -13.60 -6.90
N TYR A 118 3.21 -12.53 -6.99
CA TYR A 118 3.75 -11.19 -7.19
C TYR A 118 4.04 -10.48 -5.86
N PHE A 119 3.07 -10.47 -4.93
CA PHE A 119 3.25 -9.79 -3.64
C PHE A 119 3.89 -10.66 -2.55
N GLY A 120 4.01 -11.96 -2.76
CA GLY A 120 4.63 -12.88 -1.79
C GLY A 120 3.78 -13.16 -0.54
N LEU A 121 2.45 -12.90 -0.61
CA LEU A 121 1.56 -13.22 0.48
C LEU A 121 1.45 -14.74 0.65
N THR A 122 1.54 -15.22 1.88
CA THR A 122 1.41 -16.66 2.15
C THR A 122 0.00 -17.16 1.89
N THR A 123 -0.13 -18.46 1.58
CA THR A 123 -1.44 -19.09 1.39
C THR A 123 -2.22 -19.17 2.70
N SER A 124 -3.56 -19.18 2.60
CA SER A 124 -4.51 -19.25 3.73
C SER A 124 -4.41 -18.08 4.73
N THR A 125 -3.83 -16.95 4.30
CA THR A 125 -3.71 -15.71 5.08
C THR A 125 -4.59 -14.60 4.52
N ILE A 126 -4.75 -13.55 5.30
CA ILE A 126 -5.47 -12.34 4.88
C ILE A 126 -4.43 -11.27 4.57
N GLY A 127 -4.50 -10.71 3.37
CA GLY A 127 -3.75 -9.52 2.97
C GLY A 127 -4.69 -8.35 2.70
N GLU A 128 -4.23 -7.16 2.95
CA GLU A 128 -4.96 -5.91 2.70
C GLU A 128 -4.33 -5.21 1.50
N VAL A 129 -5.11 -4.97 0.45
CA VAL A 129 -4.64 -4.39 -0.81
C VAL A 129 -5.21 -2.99 -0.95
N LEU A 130 -4.33 -2.02 -1.14
CA LEU A 130 -4.66 -0.67 -1.52
C LEU A 130 -4.74 -0.60 -3.06
N PHE A 131 -5.87 -0.16 -3.56
CA PHE A 131 -6.10 0.18 -4.95
C PHE A 131 -6.02 1.68 -5.11
N THR A 132 -5.31 2.16 -6.13
CA THR A 132 -5.19 3.57 -6.45
C THR A 132 -5.50 3.77 -7.92
N VAL A 133 -6.37 4.72 -8.24
CA VAL A 133 -6.59 5.20 -9.60
C VAL A 133 -6.21 6.66 -9.65
N THR A 134 -5.34 7.01 -10.58
CA THR A 134 -4.86 8.37 -10.82
C THR A 134 -5.23 8.76 -12.24
N ALA A 135 -5.95 9.87 -12.40
CA ALA A 135 -6.16 10.50 -13.71
C ALA A 135 -5.19 11.66 -13.90
N ASN A 136 -4.39 11.60 -14.94
CA ASN A 136 -3.49 12.66 -15.34
C ASN A 136 -4.10 13.44 -16.51
N PHE A 137 -3.82 14.74 -16.54
CA PHE A 137 -4.37 15.66 -17.53
C PHE A 137 -3.23 16.31 -18.30
N GLU A 138 -3.18 16.07 -19.61
CA GLU A 138 -2.23 16.70 -20.52
C GLU A 138 -2.95 17.78 -21.33
N GLY A 139 -2.48 19.03 -21.24
CA GLY A 139 -3.11 20.15 -21.92
C GLY A 139 -2.33 21.46 -21.77
N PRO A 140 -2.93 22.60 -22.15
CA PRO A 140 -2.26 23.90 -22.18
C PRO A 140 -1.75 24.39 -20.82
N ARG A 141 -2.31 23.90 -19.73
CA ARG A 141 -1.92 24.24 -18.35
C ARG A 141 -1.70 22.97 -17.56
N LEU A 142 -0.77 23.03 -16.60
CA LEU A 142 -0.57 21.96 -15.65
C LEU A 142 -1.78 21.85 -14.72
N MET A 143 -2.41 20.68 -14.70
CA MET A 143 -3.53 20.38 -13.81
C MET A 143 -3.07 19.40 -12.72
N VAL A 144 -3.70 19.48 -11.56
CA VAL A 144 -3.48 18.51 -10.48
C VAL A 144 -4.20 17.21 -10.84
N PRO A 145 -3.54 16.06 -10.76
CA PRO A 145 -4.18 14.76 -11.00
C PRO A 145 -5.35 14.51 -10.04
N ASP A 146 -6.40 13.86 -10.54
CA ASP A 146 -7.42 13.28 -9.70
C ASP A 146 -6.92 11.92 -9.18
N ILE A 147 -7.08 11.66 -7.88
CA ILE A 147 -6.64 10.42 -7.25
C ILE A 147 -7.76 9.89 -6.36
N ALA A 148 -8.07 8.62 -6.52
CA ALA A 148 -8.96 7.93 -5.61
C ALA A 148 -8.33 6.61 -5.14
N THR A 149 -8.64 6.22 -3.92
CA THR A 149 -8.13 5.00 -3.30
C THR A 149 -9.24 4.18 -2.67
N ALA A 150 -9.06 2.86 -2.67
CA ALA A 150 -9.91 1.93 -1.94
C ALA A 150 -9.07 0.80 -1.38
N THR A 151 -9.42 0.32 -0.19
CA THR A 151 -8.73 -0.78 0.45
C THR A 151 -9.65 -1.99 0.57
N VAL A 152 -9.16 -3.17 0.17
CA VAL A 152 -9.90 -4.42 0.21
C VAL A 152 -9.06 -5.51 0.83
N LYS A 153 -9.68 -6.31 1.69
CA LYS A 153 -9.06 -7.49 2.31
C LYS A 153 -9.32 -8.72 1.47
N PHE A 154 -8.26 -9.46 1.18
CA PHE A 154 -8.34 -10.74 0.47
C PHE A 154 -7.83 -11.87 1.34
N LYS A 155 -8.57 -12.97 1.38
CA LYS A 155 -8.08 -14.21 1.97
C LYS A 155 -7.66 -15.16 0.86
N THR A 156 -6.38 -15.49 0.82
CA THR A 156 -5.79 -16.48 -0.09
C THR A 156 -6.27 -17.89 0.23
N TYR A 157 -6.28 -18.78 -0.76
CA TYR A 157 -6.56 -20.21 -0.56
C TYR A 157 -5.26 -21.02 -0.54
N GLY A 158 -5.38 -22.33 -0.25
CA GLY A 158 -4.28 -23.27 -0.16
C GLY A 158 -3.97 -23.69 1.27
N PRO A 159 -2.99 -24.56 1.47
CA PRO A 159 -2.61 -25.02 2.79
C PRO A 159 -2.06 -23.88 3.63
N LYS A 160 -2.41 -23.86 4.92
CA LYS A 160 -1.85 -22.87 5.85
C LYS A 160 -0.35 -23.11 5.96
N GLN A 161 0.43 -22.10 5.62
CA GLN A 161 1.87 -22.09 5.80
C GLN A 161 2.19 -21.47 7.15
N TYR A 162 2.99 -22.19 7.95
CA TYR A 162 3.46 -21.70 9.21
C TYR A 162 4.93 -21.31 9.06
N LYS A 163 5.27 -20.06 9.35
CA LYS A 163 6.66 -19.65 9.55
C LYS A 163 7.02 -19.98 10.99
N ALA A 164 7.71 -21.08 11.18
CA ALA A 164 8.27 -21.41 12.49
C ALA A 164 9.57 -20.63 12.68
N ASP A 165 9.66 -19.77 13.70
CA ASP A 165 10.91 -19.10 14.03
C ASP A 165 11.91 -20.05 14.64
N ASN A 166 11.42 -21.02 15.42
CA ASN A 166 12.22 -22.06 16.03
C ASN A 166 11.52 -23.42 15.90
N LEU A 167 12.32 -24.44 15.66
CA LEU A 167 11.89 -25.85 15.72
C LEU A 167 12.55 -26.53 16.92
N TYR A 168 11.78 -27.33 17.64
CA TYR A 168 12.25 -28.09 18.76
C TYR A 168 12.07 -29.58 18.48
N VAL A 169 12.86 -30.40 19.15
CA VAL A 169 12.64 -31.81 19.26
C VAL A 169 12.25 -32.12 20.72
N GLY A 170 11.20 -32.89 20.90
CA GLY A 170 10.68 -33.25 22.22
C GLY A 170 10.10 -34.65 22.25
N GLY A 171 9.53 -35.02 23.38
CA GLY A 171 8.93 -36.30 23.62
C GLY A 171 9.83 -37.27 24.37
N THR A 172 9.28 -38.42 24.77
CA THR A 172 9.93 -39.36 25.67
C THR A 172 11.22 -39.98 25.10
N ALA A 173 11.47 -39.89 23.79
CA ALA A 173 12.69 -40.38 23.16
C ALA A 173 13.92 -39.48 23.38
N VAL A 174 13.73 -38.19 23.69
CA VAL A 174 14.79 -37.19 23.94
C VAL A 174 14.81 -36.66 25.36
N GLY A 175 13.90 -37.16 26.21
CA GLY A 175 13.59 -36.60 27.53
C GLY A 175 12.34 -35.73 27.43
N ASP A 176 11.73 -35.38 28.54
CA ASP A 176 10.45 -34.67 28.56
C ASP A 176 10.56 -33.17 28.20
N ASP A 177 11.79 -32.66 28.04
CA ASP A 177 12.03 -31.26 27.67
C ASP A 177 12.06 -31.07 26.16
N ASN A 178 11.54 -29.94 25.69
CA ASN A 178 11.68 -29.52 24.29
C ASN A 178 13.06 -28.91 24.08
N ILE A 179 13.88 -29.52 23.22
CA ILE A 179 15.25 -29.10 22.92
C ILE A 179 15.24 -28.35 21.59
N LYS A 180 15.71 -27.11 21.60
CA LYS A 180 15.78 -26.28 20.39
C LYS A 180 16.73 -26.91 19.38
N MET A 181 16.25 -27.06 18.14
CA MET A 181 17.06 -27.56 17.03
C MET A 181 17.95 -26.46 16.46
N THR A 182 19.08 -26.85 15.91
CA THR A 182 20.00 -25.90 15.24
C THR A 182 19.58 -25.67 13.79
N LEU A 183 19.35 -24.42 13.41
CA LEU A 183 19.12 -24.03 12.02
C LEU A 183 20.42 -24.18 11.24
N LYS A 184 20.45 -25.04 10.24
CA LYS A 184 21.62 -25.29 9.36
C LYS A 184 21.55 -24.55 8.04
N ASP A 185 20.37 -24.35 7.52
CA ASP A 185 20.12 -23.62 6.26
C ASP A 185 18.89 -22.74 6.44
N GLU A 186 19.11 -21.45 6.41
CA GLU A 186 18.05 -20.44 6.59
C GLU A 186 17.13 -20.38 5.36
N THR A 187 17.69 -20.54 4.17
CA THR A 187 16.93 -20.44 2.90
C THR A 187 15.94 -21.60 2.76
N ASN A 188 16.40 -22.83 3.07
CA ASN A 188 15.58 -24.05 2.95
C ASN A 188 14.96 -24.46 4.28
N ARG A 189 15.18 -23.70 5.37
CA ARG A 189 14.66 -23.99 6.72
C ARG A 189 15.02 -25.40 7.21
N ILE A 190 16.28 -25.80 7.03
CA ILE A 190 16.78 -27.10 7.46
C ILE A 190 17.26 -26.99 8.90
N TYR A 191 16.67 -27.77 9.76
CA TYR A 191 17.03 -27.89 11.17
C TYR A 191 17.66 -29.24 11.46
N SER A 192 18.61 -29.29 12.40
CA SER A 192 19.22 -30.52 12.89
C SER A 192 19.20 -30.60 14.41
N TYR A 193 19.08 -31.82 14.88
CA TYR A 193 19.28 -32.17 16.27
C TYR A 193 20.36 -33.27 16.34
N GLU A 194 21.32 -33.09 17.23
CA GLU A 194 22.38 -34.06 17.52
C GLU A 194 22.29 -34.40 19.02
N GLY A 195 21.92 -35.63 19.35
CA GLY A 195 21.76 -36.08 20.72
C GLY A 195 21.40 -37.57 20.82
N ALA A 196 21.50 -38.11 22.02
CA ALA A 196 21.11 -39.49 22.27
C ALA A 196 19.58 -39.63 22.19
N LEU A 197 19.12 -40.69 21.54
CA LEU A 197 17.72 -41.08 21.51
C LEU A 197 17.51 -42.39 22.23
N VAL A 198 16.46 -42.51 23.02
CA VAL A 198 15.99 -43.73 23.59
C VAL A 198 14.68 -44.19 22.94
N ALA A 199 14.26 -45.41 23.17
CA ALA A 199 12.97 -45.87 22.65
C ALA A 199 11.82 -45.06 23.27
N GLY A 200 11.03 -44.41 22.41
CA GLY A 200 9.96 -43.48 22.86
C GLY A 200 9.26 -42.78 21.72
N LYS A 201 8.47 -41.77 22.05
CA LYS A 201 7.81 -40.90 21.10
C LYS A 201 8.68 -39.68 20.83
N ILE A 202 8.70 -39.23 19.58
CA ILE A 202 9.30 -37.94 19.14
C ILE A 202 8.18 -37.03 18.64
N ASN A 203 8.23 -35.77 19.02
CA ASN A 203 7.43 -34.68 18.46
C ASN A 203 8.34 -33.52 18.07
N PHE A 204 7.84 -32.63 17.21
CA PHE A 204 8.56 -31.48 16.75
C PHE A 204 7.71 -30.23 17.02
N PRO A 205 7.74 -29.71 18.25
CA PRO A 205 7.09 -28.44 18.57
C PRO A 205 7.73 -27.30 17.81
N VAL A 206 6.91 -26.32 17.43
CA VAL A 206 7.35 -25.11 16.75
C VAL A 206 6.93 -23.90 17.57
N ASP A 207 7.82 -22.92 17.66
CA ASP A 207 7.47 -21.57 18.08
C ASP A 207 6.95 -20.83 16.87
N TYR A 208 5.74 -20.31 16.98
CA TYR A 208 5.17 -19.39 16.00
C TYR A 208 5.38 -17.98 16.52
N ALA A 209 5.86 -17.06 15.68
CA ALA A 209 5.73 -15.65 15.98
C ALA A 209 4.24 -15.34 16.16
N ASP A 210 3.88 -14.71 17.26
CA ASP A 210 2.54 -14.17 17.44
C ASP A 210 2.34 -13.11 16.36
N GLU A 211 1.39 -13.34 15.46
CA GLU A 211 0.94 -12.35 14.45
C GLU A 211 0.01 -11.33 15.09
#